data_c4a1775f838f470621ff5684d7cbddf4
#
_entry.id   c4a1775f838f470621ff5684d7cbddf4
#
_cell.length_a   1.000
_cell.length_b   1.000
_cell.length_c   1.000
_cell.angle_alpha   90.00
_cell.angle_beta   90.00
_cell.angle_gamma   90.00
#
_symmetry.space_group_name_H-M   'P 1'
#
loop_
_entity.id
_entity.type
_entity.pdbx_description
1 polymer ?
#
loop_
_entity_poly.entity_id
_entity_poly.type
_entity_poly.pdbx_seq_one_letter_code
_entity_poly.pdbx_strand_id
1 'polypeptide(L)'
;MFTGIVTDVGEVLSRAGGVFAIRSSYPAAGIALGASISHDGCCLTVTDVQPDGLGSRYTLDVSNETLSKTTLGDWAAGRRINLERALLAGDELGGHIVSGHVDGTALIVDMRPDGESQRLTFEVGAELARYIAPKGSVALDGTSLTVNEVEDLPRGLTRFGINLIPHTLTVTTWGRKKPGDRVNLEIDPLARYLERLVAARKV
;
A
#
# COMPACT_ATOMS: atom_id res chain seq x y z
N MET A 1 -11.34 -0.45 6.16
CA MET A 1 -11.38 -1.35 4.99
C MET A 1 -11.32 -0.49 3.74
N PHE A 2 -10.61 -0.94 2.71
CA PHE A 2 -10.29 -0.22 1.48
C PHE A 2 -10.46 -1.17 0.29
N THR A 3 -10.34 -0.62 -0.91
CA THR A 3 -10.45 -1.40 -2.17
C THR A 3 -9.12 -1.59 -2.87
N GLY A 4 -8.10 -0.82 -2.49
CA GLY A 4 -6.83 -0.70 -3.19
C GLY A 4 -6.92 0.16 -4.46
N ILE A 5 -7.97 0.98 -4.57
CA ILE A 5 -8.09 2.00 -5.61
C ILE A 5 -7.65 3.34 -5.01
N VAL A 6 -6.45 3.77 -5.40
CA VAL A 6 -5.89 5.05 -4.95
C VAL A 6 -6.73 6.20 -5.50
N THR A 7 -7.18 7.09 -4.61
CA THR A 7 -8.06 8.22 -4.97
C THR A 7 -7.39 9.58 -4.83
N ASP A 8 -6.19 9.64 -4.21
CA ASP A 8 -5.38 10.85 -4.11
C ASP A 8 -3.90 10.52 -3.94
N VAL A 9 -3.03 11.47 -4.27
CA VAL A 9 -1.59 11.43 -4.00
C VAL A 9 -1.24 12.57 -3.05
N GLY A 10 -1.18 12.24 -1.76
CA GLY A 10 -0.84 13.18 -0.70
C GLY A 10 0.65 13.50 -0.60
N GLU A 11 0.98 14.36 0.36
CA GLU A 11 2.34 14.78 0.68
C GLU A 11 2.59 14.74 2.17
N VAL A 12 3.69 14.17 2.59
CA VAL A 12 4.20 14.27 3.96
C VAL A 12 4.74 15.68 4.18
N LEU A 13 4.12 16.46 5.05
CA LEU A 13 4.54 17.84 5.36
C LEU A 13 5.63 17.87 6.43
N SER A 14 5.49 17.03 7.44
CA SER A 14 6.46 16.92 8.53
C SER A 14 6.35 15.58 9.25
N ARG A 15 7.41 15.24 9.98
CA ARG A 15 7.46 14.11 10.90
C ARG A 15 8.17 14.50 12.19
N ALA A 16 7.58 14.16 13.33
CA ALA A 16 8.19 14.29 14.64
C ALA A 16 7.97 12.99 15.43
N GLY A 17 8.99 12.14 15.47
CA GLY A 17 8.83 10.78 16.02
C GLY A 17 7.79 9.96 15.26
N GLY A 18 6.72 9.54 15.93
CA GLY A 18 5.58 8.84 15.34
C GLY A 18 4.45 9.74 14.83
N VAL A 19 4.56 11.07 15.00
CA VAL A 19 3.53 12.02 14.54
C VAL A 19 3.87 12.52 13.14
N PHE A 20 2.92 12.37 12.21
CA PHE A 20 3.05 12.84 10.83
C PHE A 20 1.99 13.90 10.54
N ALA A 21 2.37 14.94 9.80
CA ALA A 21 1.44 15.87 9.17
C ALA A 21 1.37 15.57 7.67
N ILE A 22 0.17 15.39 7.14
CA ILE A 22 -0.09 15.02 5.75
C ILE A 22 -0.95 16.11 5.09
N ARG A 23 -0.65 16.44 3.84
CA ARG A 23 -1.51 17.22 2.95
C ARG A 23 -2.22 16.28 1.98
N SER A 24 -3.52 16.50 1.75
CA SER A 24 -4.30 15.80 0.74
C SER A 24 -5.22 16.73 -0.04
N SER A 25 -5.71 16.29 -1.19
CA SER A 25 -6.76 16.99 -1.93
C SER A 25 -8.16 16.77 -1.35
N TYR A 26 -8.33 15.85 -0.40
CA TYR A 26 -9.62 15.61 0.23
C TYR A 26 -10.09 16.84 1.02
N PRO A 27 -11.33 17.34 0.80
CA PRO A 27 -11.85 18.46 1.57
C PRO A 27 -11.89 18.15 3.07
N ALA A 28 -11.39 19.07 3.91
CA ALA A 28 -11.33 18.88 5.36
C ALA A 28 -12.70 18.56 5.98
N ALA A 29 -13.78 19.18 5.49
CA ALA A 29 -15.14 18.94 5.94
C ALA A 29 -15.62 17.48 5.72
N GLY A 30 -14.96 16.73 4.83
CA GLY A 30 -15.25 15.33 4.55
C GLY A 30 -14.44 14.36 5.40
N ILE A 31 -13.52 14.82 6.27
CA ILE A 31 -12.65 13.99 7.11
C ILE A 31 -13.06 14.19 8.57
N ALA A 32 -13.64 13.16 9.19
CA ALA A 32 -13.93 13.19 10.62
C ALA A 32 -12.67 12.90 11.44
N LEU A 33 -12.58 13.44 12.66
CA LEU A 33 -11.60 12.97 13.64
C LEU A 33 -11.86 11.50 13.95
N GLY A 34 -10.79 10.70 14.00
CA GLY A 34 -10.89 9.25 14.12
C GLY A 34 -11.16 8.52 12.81
N ALA A 35 -11.29 9.21 11.68
CA ALA A 35 -11.43 8.57 10.37
C ALA A 35 -10.18 7.75 10.02
N SER A 36 -10.39 6.60 9.37
CA SER A 36 -9.32 5.80 8.79
C SER A 36 -9.06 6.22 7.34
N ILE A 37 -7.79 6.48 7.03
CA ILE A 37 -7.31 6.71 5.66
C ILE A 37 -6.14 5.75 5.44
N SER A 38 -6.04 5.16 4.26
CA SER A 38 -4.90 4.36 3.82
C SER A 38 -3.79 5.29 3.30
N HIS A 39 -2.56 5.07 3.77
CA HIS A 39 -1.36 5.84 3.43
C HIS A 39 -0.29 4.88 2.93
N ASP A 40 -0.01 4.85 1.62
CA ASP A 40 0.78 3.81 0.98
C ASP A 40 0.39 2.40 1.51
N GLY A 41 -0.93 2.13 1.65
CA GLY A 41 -1.47 0.86 2.15
C GLY A 41 -1.60 0.74 3.66
N CYS A 42 -1.04 1.64 4.47
CA CYS A 42 -1.20 1.61 5.91
C CYS A 42 -2.48 2.31 6.35
N CYS A 43 -3.38 1.60 7.02
CA CYS A 43 -4.57 2.18 7.66
C CYS A 43 -4.15 2.98 8.89
N LEU A 44 -4.31 4.30 8.84
CA LEU A 44 -3.96 5.20 9.93
C LEU A 44 -5.14 6.08 10.29
N THR A 45 -5.19 6.46 11.58
CA THR A 45 -6.28 7.23 12.15
C THR A 45 -5.96 8.73 12.16
N VAL A 46 -6.87 9.55 11.66
CA VAL A 46 -6.75 11.01 11.67
C VAL A 46 -6.97 11.53 13.11
N THR A 47 -5.98 12.25 13.65
CA THR A 47 -6.01 12.80 15.02
C THR A 47 -6.28 14.30 15.09
N ASP A 48 -6.01 15.04 14.01
CA ASP A 48 -6.40 16.44 13.80
C ASP A 48 -6.60 16.70 12.31
N VAL A 49 -7.47 17.64 11.94
CA VAL A 49 -7.71 18.02 10.55
C VAL A 49 -8.03 19.50 10.43
N GLN A 50 -7.39 20.17 9.48
CA GLN A 50 -7.56 21.59 9.17
C GLN A 50 -7.71 21.78 7.65
N PRO A 51 -8.49 22.77 7.19
CA PRO A 51 -8.51 23.16 5.78
C PRO A 51 -7.12 23.61 5.30
N ASP A 52 -6.76 23.25 4.06
CA ASP A 52 -5.56 23.71 3.36
C ASP A 52 -5.92 23.95 1.88
N GLY A 53 -6.31 25.19 1.57
CA GLY A 53 -6.90 25.54 0.30
C GLY A 53 -8.25 24.83 0.06
N LEU A 54 -8.36 24.10 -1.05
CA LEU A 54 -9.53 23.25 -1.36
C LEU A 54 -9.43 21.84 -0.74
N GLY A 55 -8.27 21.47 -0.21
CA GLY A 55 -7.99 20.19 0.42
C GLY A 55 -7.92 20.26 1.94
N SER A 56 -7.06 19.43 2.51
CA SER A 56 -6.84 19.34 3.96
C SER A 56 -5.37 19.13 4.32
N ARG A 57 -5.04 19.56 5.53
CA ARG A 57 -3.87 19.13 6.28
C ARG A 57 -4.38 18.40 7.54
N TYR A 58 -3.87 17.21 7.78
CA TYR A 58 -4.24 16.43 8.96
C TYR A 58 -3.03 15.74 9.59
N THR A 59 -3.19 15.31 10.84
CA THR A 59 -2.15 14.60 11.59
C THR A 59 -2.53 13.15 11.83
N LEU A 60 -1.51 12.33 12.02
CA LEU A 60 -1.58 10.89 12.29
C LEU A 60 -0.61 10.53 13.39
N ASP A 61 -1.01 9.61 14.26
CA ASP A 61 -0.11 8.97 15.23
C ASP A 61 0.22 7.55 14.75
N VAL A 62 1.50 7.26 14.54
CA VAL A 62 1.99 6.00 13.98
C VAL A 62 2.80 5.25 15.03
N SER A 63 2.45 3.99 15.29
CA SER A 63 3.14 3.16 16.28
C SER A 63 4.55 2.79 15.82
N ASN A 64 5.43 2.49 16.79
CA ASN A 64 6.78 2.00 16.48
C ASN A 64 6.78 0.69 15.70
N GLU A 65 5.79 -0.17 15.92
CA GLU A 65 5.63 -1.41 15.15
C GLU A 65 5.37 -1.09 13.68
N THR A 66 4.40 -0.21 13.39
CA THR A 66 4.12 0.23 12.01
C THR A 66 5.35 0.85 11.37
N LEU A 67 6.08 1.72 12.06
CA LEU A 67 7.31 2.33 11.55
C LEU A 67 8.39 1.28 11.22
N SER A 68 8.48 0.20 11.99
CA SER A 68 9.49 -0.85 11.80
C SER A 68 9.14 -1.85 10.70
N LYS A 69 7.85 -2.08 10.44
CA LYS A 69 7.35 -3.09 9.48
C LYS A 69 7.06 -2.54 8.10
N THR A 70 7.01 -1.21 7.95
CA THR A 70 6.58 -0.54 6.73
C THR A 70 7.62 0.46 6.24
N THR A 71 7.40 1.03 5.06
CA THR A 71 8.24 2.13 4.54
C THR A 71 8.04 3.45 5.28
N LEU A 72 7.06 3.55 6.19
CA LEU A 72 6.75 4.78 6.93
C LEU A 72 7.92 5.23 7.82
N GLY A 73 8.74 4.28 8.25
CA GLY A 73 9.97 4.57 9.00
C GLY A 73 10.97 5.47 8.25
N ASP A 74 10.93 5.46 6.91
CA ASP A 74 11.83 6.21 6.04
C ASP A 74 11.20 7.51 5.48
N TRP A 75 9.96 7.84 5.89
CA TRP A 75 9.28 9.02 5.35
C TRP A 75 9.86 10.32 5.90
N ALA A 76 10.03 11.28 5.00
CA ALA A 76 10.46 12.64 5.28
C ALA A 76 9.54 13.66 4.60
N ALA A 77 9.63 14.91 5.00
CA ALA A 77 8.89 16.01 4.37
C ALA A 77 9.15 16.05 2.85
N GLY A 78 8.09 16.31 2.08
CA GLY A 78 8.09 16.32 0.62
C GLY A 78 7.82 14.96 -0.03
N ARG A 79 7.77 13.85 0.74
CA ARG A 79 7.44 12.54 0.17
C ARG A 79 6.00 12.52 -0.31
N ARG A 80 5.79 12.03 -1.53
CA ARG A 80 4.47 11.76 -2.11
C ARG A 80 4.04 10.35 -1.76
N ILE A 81 2.76 10.20 -1.37
CA ILE A 81 2.18 8.94 -0.88
C ILE A 81 0.80 8.71 -1.50
N ASN A 82 0.47 7.45 -1.75
CA ASN A 82 -0.87 7.05 -2.20
C ASN A 82 -1.87 7.14 -1.05
N LEU A 83 -3.04 7.69 -1.32
CA LEU A 83 -4.11 7.81 -0.34
C LEU A 83 -5.39 7.17 -0.87
N GLU A 84 -6.11 6.51 0.04
CA GLU A 84 -7.47 6.03 -0.18
C GLU A 84 -8.29 6.22 1.10
N ARG A 85 -9.52 6.74 0.96
CA ARG A 85 -10.46 6.84 2.09
C ARG A 85 -11.10 5.49 2.36
N ALA A 86 -11.52 5.27 3.62
CA ALA A 86 -12.25 4.06 3.97
C ALA A 86 -13.52 3.91 3.13
N LEU A 87 -13.76 2.68 2.66
CA LEU A 87 -14.94 2.28 1.88
C LEU A 87 -16.22 2.54 2.69
N LEU A 88 -17.20 3.17 2.10
CA LEU A 88 -18.53 3.34 2.67
C LEU A 88 -19.44 2.17 2.27
N ALA A 89 -20.49 1.95 3.06
CA ALA A 89 -21.51 0.95 2.70
C ALA A 89 -22.22 1.35 1.40
N GLY A 90 -22.15 0.48 0.40
CA GLY A 90 -22.71 0.73 -0.93
C GLY A 90 -21.73 1.20 -1.98
N ASP A 91 -20.48 1.49 -1.61
CA ASP A 91 -19.43 1.80 -2.59
C ASP A 91 -19.04 0.56 -3.42
N GLU A 92 -18.51 0.79 -4.61
CA GLU A 92 -17.99 -0.26 -5.49
C GLU A 92 -16.67 -0.83 -4.96
N LEU A 93 -16.54 -2.15 -4.96
CA LEU A 93 -15.27 -2.84 -4.70
C LEU A 93 -14.49 -3.00 -6.02
N GLY A 94 -13.88 -1.92 -6.50
CA GLY A 94 -13.19 -1.90 -7.80
C GLY A 94 -11.87 -2.68 -7.85
N GLY A 95 -11.26 -2.98 -6.69
CA GLY A 95 -10.04 -3.79 -6.58
C GLY A 95 -10.30 -5.12 -5.88
N HIS A 96 -9.72 -5.31 -4.68
CA HIS A 96 -10.01 -6.44 -3.80
C HIS A 96 -10.20 -5.92 -2.36
N ILE A 97 -10.50 -6.81 -1.43
CA ILE A 97 -10.62 -6.43 0.00
C ILE A 97 -9.21 -6.12 0.52
N VAL A 98 -8.97 -4.84 0.88
CA VAL A 98 -7.72 -4.36 1.47
C VAL A 98 -8.03 -3.87 2.88
N SER A 99 -7.31 -4.39 3.87
CA SER A 99 -7.54 -4.02 5.27
C SER A 99 -6.75 -2.78 5.69
N GLY A 100 -5.66 -2.48 5.00
CA GLY A 100 -4.67 -1.47 5.39
C GLY A 100 -3.71 -2.00 6.45
N HIS A 101 -3.60 -3.32 6.59
CA HIS A 101 -2.72 -4.00 7.54
C HIS A 101 -1.52 -4.58 6.80
N VAL A 102 -0.55 -3.74 6.55
CA VAL A 102 0.69 -4.08 5.84
C VAL A 102 1.42 -5.20 6.56
N ASP A 103 1.76 -6.26 5.82
CA ASP A 103 2.47 -7.44 6.36
C ASP A 103 3.98 -7.26 6.35
N GLY A 104 4.49 -6.46 5.44
CA GLY A 104 5.91 -6.20 5.27
C GLY A 104 6.18 -5.35 4.05
N THR A 105 7.37 -5.48 3.49
CA THR A 105 7.76 -4.70 2.32
C THR A 105 8.28 -5.62 1.22
N ALA A 106 8.07 -5.20 -0.03
CA ALA A 106 8.68 -5.80 -1.22
C ALA A 106 9.73 -4.85 -1.81
N LEU A 107 10.80 -5.42 -2.36
CA LEU A 107 11.86 -4.68 -3.07
C LEU A 107 11.57 -4.72 -4.58
N ILE A 108 11.55 -3.56 -5.23
CA ILE A 108 11.53 -3.50 -6.70
C ILE A 108 12.91 -3.87 -7.22
N VAL A 109 13.06 -5.00 -7.90
CA VAL A 109 14.35 -5.48 -8.43
C VAL A 109 14.52 -5.21 -9.91
N ASP A 110 13.43 -5.06 -10.66
CA ASP A 110 13.45 -4.76 -12.09
C ASP A 110 12.24 -3.93 -12.51
N MET A 111 12.43 -3.07 -13.48
CA MET A 111 11.36 -2.28 -14.14
C MET A 111 11.69 -2.19 -15.63
N ARG A 112 10.77 -2.60 -16.49
CA ARG A 112 10.96 -2.55 -17.95
C ARG A 112 9.66 -2.18 -18.67
N PRO A 113 9.73 -1.50 -19.83
CA PRO A 113 8.58 -1.25 -20.68
C PRO A 113 7.93 -2.56 -21.14
N ASP A 114 6.60 -2.56 -21.22
CA ASP A 114 5.79 -3.64 -21.77
C ASP A 114 4.64 -3.02 -22.61
N GLY A 115 4.93 -2.69 -23.85
CA GLY A 115 4.11 -1.82 -24.68
C GLY A 115 4.00 -0.43 -24.07
N GLU A 116 2.77 0.05 -23.83
CA GLU A 116 2.52 1.32 -23.12
C GLU A 116 2.53 1.14 -21.59
N SER A 117 2.49 -0.10 -21.11
CA SER A 117 2.53 -0.46 -19.69
C SER A 117 3.96 -0.59 -19.19
N GLN A 118 4.11 -0.77 -17.89
CA GLN A 118 5.38 -1.03 -17.24
C GLN A 118 5.33 -2.33 -16.46
N ARG A 119 6.25 -3.24 -16.76
CA ARG A 119 6.44 -4.49 -16.04
C ARG A 119 7.41 -4.26 -14.88
N LEU A 120 6.97 -4.60 -13.68
CA LEU A 120 7.78 -4.54 -12.47
C LEU A 120 7.99 -5.96 -11.92
N THR A 121 9.19 -6.22 -11.43
CA THR A 121 9.51 -7.43 -10.67
C THR A 121 9.81 -7.05 -9.23
N PHE A 122 9.15 -7.72 -8.31
CA PHE A 122 9.33 -7.54 -6.86
C PHE A 122 9.99 -8.76 -6.26
N GLU A 123 10.76 -8.56 -5.20
CA GLU A 123 11.37 -9.63 -4.40
C GLU A 123 10.91 -9.53 -2.95
N VAL A 124 10.54 -10.69 -2.36
CA VAL A 124 10.07 -10.83 -0.98
C VAL A 124 10.72 -12.05 -0.32
N GLY A 125 10.70 -12.07 1.02
CA GLY A 125 11.10 -13.23 1.81
C GLY A 125 10.03 -14.34 1.84
N ALA A 126 10.45 -15.54 2.26
CA ALA A 126 9.60 -16.74 2.29
C ALA A 126 8.33 -16.59 3.16
N GLU A 127 8.37 -15.72 4.16
CA GLU A 127 7.26 -15.46 5.06
C GLU A 127 6.06 -14.82 4.34
N LEU A 128 6.30 -14.00 3.31
CA LEU A 128 5.26 -13.38 2.49
C LEU A 128 4.97 -14.18 1.22
N ALA A 129 5.98 -14.83 0.67
CA ALA A 129 5.92 -15.54 -0.61
C ALA A 129 4.77 -16.56 -0.70
N ARG A 130 4.52 -17.31 0.39
CA ARG A 130 3.48 -18.35 0.46
C ARG A 130 2.05 -17.85 0.21
N TYR A 131 1.84 -16.53 0.34
CA TYR A 131 0.53 -15.89 0.15
C TYR A 131 0.37 -15.27 -1.25
N ILE A 132 1.44 -15.27 -2.05
CA ILE A 132 1.45 -14.66 -3.37
C ILE A 132 1.28 -15.75 -4.43
N ALA A 133 0.23 -15.64 -5.23
CA ALA A 133 -0.10 -16.64 -6.25
C ALA A 133 -0.29 -15.99 -7.61
N PRO A 134 0.11 -16.65 -8.73
CA PRO A 134 -0.20 -16.16 -10.07
C PRO A 134 -1.70 -15.94 -10.25
N LYS A 135 -2.08 -14.79 -10.81
CA LYS A 135 -3.47 -14.33 -10.97
C LYS A 135 -4.20 -13.99 -9.66
N GLY A 136 -3.53 -14.10 -8.52
CA GLY A 136 -4.02 -13.59 -7.23
C GLY A 136 -3.87 -12.08 -7.13
N SER A 137 -4.48 -11.51 -6.07
CA SER A 137 -4.38 -10.08 -5.74
C SER A 137 -3.31 -9.84 -4.68
N VAL A 138 -2.69 -8.68 -4.74
CA VAL A 138 -1.79 -8.15 -3.72
C VAL A 138 -1.97 -6.63 -3.66
N ALA A 139 -1.90 -6.05 -2.46
CA ALA A 139 -1.86 -4.59 -2.34
C ALA A 139 -0.40 -4.13 -2.15
N LEU A 140 0.09 -3.30 -3.08
CA LEU A 140 1.42 -2.69 -3.02
C LEU A 140 1.29 -1.17 -2.93
N ASP A 141 1.89 -0.57 -1.88
CA ASP A 141 1.69 0.84 -1.53
C ASP A 141 0.20 1.25 -1.63
N GLY A 142 -0.70 0.37 -1.15
CA GLY A 142 -2.15 0.58 -1.14
C GLY A 142 -2.84 0.40 -2.49
N THR A 143 -2.13 0.02 -3.54
CA THR A 143 -2.71 -0.23 -4.86
C THR A 143 -3.04 -1.70 -5.02
N SER A 144 -4.30 -2.03 -5.35
CA SER A 144 -4.74 -3.39 -5.71
C SER A 144 -4.15 -3.79 -7.06
N LEU A 145 -3.36 -4.86 -7.08
CA LEU A 145 -2.65 -5.29 -8.28
C LEU A 145 -2.78 -6.81 -8.47
N THR A 146 -2.82 -7.22 -9.73
CA THR A 146 -2.86 -8.63 -10.11
C THR A 146 -1.45 -9.15 -10.30
N VAL A 147 -1.12 -10.25 -9.62
CA VAL A 147 0.14 -10.97 -9.78
C VAL A 147 0.15 -11.70 -11.13
N ASN A 148 1.21 -11.53 -11.91
CA ASN A 148 1.37 -12.20 -13.20
C ASN A 148 2.05 -13.56 -13.04
N GLU A 149 3.33 -13.57 -12.74
CA GLU A 149 4.13 -14.77 -12.46
C GLU A 149 4.72 -14.73 -11.06
N VAL A 150 5.05 -15.91 -10.55
CA VAL A 150 5.77 -16.10 -9.28
C VAL A 150 6.90 -17.09 -9.52
N GLU A 151 8.09 -16.77 -9.06
CA GLU A 151 9.30 -17.58 -9.19
C GLU A 151 9.98 -17.71 -7.83
N ASP A 152 10.06 -18.94 -7.32
CA ASP A 152 10.79 -19.23 -6.09
C ASP A 152 12.29 -19.32 -6.38
N LEU A 153 13.09 -18.59 -5.61
CA LEU A 153 14.53 -18.51 -5.73
C LEU A 153 15.22 -19.25 -4.58
N PRO A 154 16.53 -19.57 -4.73
CA PRO A 154 17.32 -20.09 -3.63
C PRO A 154 17.31 -19.16 -2.42
N ARG A 155 17.58 -19.72 -1.24
CA ARG A 155 17.67 -19.02 0.07
C ARG A 155 16.35 -18.42 0.57
N GLY A 156 15.20 -18.93 0.11
CA GLY A 156 13.89 -18.51 0.60
C GLY A 156 13.46 -17.13 0.11
N LEU A 157 13.96 -16.68 -1.01
CA LEU A 157 13.46 -15.50 -1.71
C LEU A 157 12.46 -15.93 -2.78
N THR A 158 11.52 -15.05 -3.08
CA THR A 158 10.56 -15.25 -4.18
C THR A 158 10.41 -13.96 -4.95
N ARG A 159 10.38 -14.06 -6.27
CA ARG A 159 10.05 -12.96 -7.18
C ARG A 159 8.66 -13.11 -7.73
N PHE A 160 7.99 -11.99 -7.90
CA PHE A 160 6.72 -11.94 -8.59
C PHE A 160 6.62 -10.71 -9.50
N GLY A 161 5.87 -10.86 -10.57
CA GLY A 161 5.70 -9.82 -11.58
C GLY A 161 4.34 -9.14 -11.48
N ILE A 162 4.33 -7.82 -11.70
CA ILE A 162 3.13 -6.99 -11.85
C ILE A 162 3.25 -6.20 -13.14
N ASN A 163 2.13 -5.98 -13.83
CA ASN A 163 2.09 -5.07 -14.98
C ASN A 163 1.22 -3.84 -14.65
N LEU A 164 1.81 -2.64 -14.72
CA LEU A 164 1.14 -1.37 -14.44
C LEU A 164 0.75 -0.68 -15.72
N ILE A 165 -0.56 -0.43 -15.88
CA ILE A 165 -1.10 0.33 -17.01
C ILE A 165 -0.79 1.83 -16.88
N PRO A 166 -0.80 2.60 -17.98
CA PRO A 166 -0.47 4.02 -17.99
C PRO A 166 -1.31 4.85 -17.00
N HIS A 167 -2.58 4.53 -16.87
CA HIS A 167 -3.47 5.20 -15.92
C HIS A 167 -2.93 5.09 -14.48
N THR A 168 -2.61 3.89 -14.02
CA THR A 168 -2.08 3.65 -12.66
C THR A 168 -0.77 4.40 -12.43
N LEU A 169 0.13 4.41 -13.43
CA LEU A 169 1.40 5.16 -13.34
C LEU A 169 1.18 6.67 -13.18
N THR A 170 0.11 7.20 -13.75
CA THR A 170 -0.19 8.64 -13.76
C THR A 170 -0.88 9.11 -12.47
N VAL A 171 -1.88 8.33 -11.99
CA VAL A 171 -2.75 8.76 -10.89
C VAL A 171 -2.24 8.34 -9.51
N THR A 172 -1.12 7.61 -9.45
CA THR A 172 -0.49 7.14 -8.21
C THR A 172 0.97 7.52 -8.12
N THR A 173 1.64 7.13 -7.05
CA THR A 173 3.10 7.33 -6.89
C THR A 173 3.94 6.40 -7.76
N TRP A 174 3.35 5.42 -8.46
CA TRP A 174 4.05 4.40 -9.23
C TRP A 174 4.91 4.96 -10.36
N GLY A 175 4.49 6.05 -11.01
CA GLY A 175 5.29 6.71 -12.05
C GLY A 175 6.63 7.32 -11.57
N ARG A 176 6.87 7.32 -10.24
CA ARG A 176 8.11 7.85 -9.61
C ARG A 176 9.00 6.76 -9.05
N LYS A 177 8.55 5.50 -9.05
CA LYS A 177 9.30 4.37 -8.51
C LYS A 177 10.41 3.94 -9.44
N LYS A 178 11.43 3.31 -8.86
CA LYS A 178 12.60 2.79 -9.59
C LYS A 178 13.11 1.51 -8.94
N PRO A 179 13.92 0.71 -9.64
CA PRO A 179 14.62 -0.42 -9.03
C PRO A 179 15.44 0.03 -7.81
N GLY A 180 15.38 -0.76 -6.75
CA GLY A 180 15.95 -0.46 -5.43
C GLY A 180 14.97 0.19 -4.45
N ASP A 181 13.81 0.69 -4.90
CA ASP A 181 12.78 1.20 -4.00
C ASP A 181 12.07 0.05 -3.27
N ARG A 182 11.72 0.29 -2.00
CA ARG A 182 10.84 -0.58 -1.22
C ARG A 182 9.42 -0.05 -1.25
N VAL A 183 8.46 -0.97 -1.26
CA VAL A 183 7.02 -0.67 -1.21
C VAL A 183 6.38 -1.47 -0.10
N ASN A 184 5.32 -0.94 0.51
CA ASN A 184 4.52 -1.67 1.47
C ASN A 184 3.76 -2.79 0.75
N LEU A 185 3.68 -3.95 1.38
CA LEU A 185 2.96 -5.10 0.87
C LEU A 185 1.94 -5.58 1.90
N GLU A 186 0.69 -5.67 1.47
CA GLU A 186 -0.38 -6.39 2.17
C GLU A 186 -0.80 -7.58 1.31
N ILE A 187 -0.80 -8.78 1.89
CA ILE A 187 -1.31 -9.99 1.25
C ILE A 187 -2.84 -9.94 1.17
N ASP A 188 -3.44 -10.70 0.24
CA ASP A 188 -4.89 -10.88 0.23
C ASP A 188 -5.36 -11.50 1.56
N PRO A 189 -6.28 -10.86 2.31
CA PRO A 189 -6.78 -11.38 3.58
C PRO A 189 -7.34 -12.79 3.50
N LEU A 190 -7.90 -13.21 2.36
CA LEU A 190 -8.39 -14.57 2.16
C LEU A 190 -7.25 -15.59 2.24
N ALA A 191 -6.09 -15.28 1.66
CA ALA A 191 -4.91 -16.13 1.73
C ALA A 191 -4.39 -16.28 3.17
N ARG A 192 -4.46 -15.22 3.98
CA ARG A 192 -4.06 -15.21 5.40
C ARG A 192 -4.88 -16.21 6.23
N TYR A 193 -6.20 -16.15 6.11
CA TYR A 193 -7.08 -17.04 6.87
C TYR A 193 -6.99 -18.47 6.38
N LEU A 194 -6.89 -18.69 5.06
CA LEU A 194 -6.72 -20.03 4.49
C LEU A 194 -5.45 -20.70 5.01
N GLU A 195 -4.32 -20.02 4.97
CA GLU A 195 -3.04 -20.54 5.49
C GLU A 195 -3.14 -20.90 6.98
N ARG A 196 -3.73 -20.03 7.79
CA ARG A 196 -3.91 -20.31 9.24
C ARG A 196 -4.75 -21.54 9.48
N LEU A 197 -5.84 -21.75 8.72
CA LEU A 197 -6.70 -22.92 8.83
C LEU A 197 -5.98 -24.22 8.40
N VAL A 198 -5.19 -24.14 7.31
CA VAL A 198 -4.38 -25.29 6.84
C VAL A 198 -3.29 -25.67 7.85
N ALA A 199 -2.60 -24.68 8.40
CA ALA A 199 -1.57 -24.91 9.44
C ALA A 199 -2.17 -25.55 10.71
N ALA A 200 -3.36 -25.12 11.13
CA ALA A 200 -4.03 -25.65 12.30
C ALA A 200 -4.51 -27.12 12.14
N ARG A 201 -4.68 -27.63 10.91
CA ARG A 201 -5.05 -29.02 10.64
C ARG A 201 -3.86 -30.01 10.71
N LYS A 202 -2.64 -29.49 10.73
CA LYS A 202 -1.41 -30.30 10.79
C LYS A 202 -0.94 -30.58 12.23
N VAL A 203 -1.66 -30.09 13.22
CA VAL A 203 -1.50 -30.35 14.66
C VAL A 203 -2.59 -31.30 15.13
#